data_2cb0429aff200f5780c0d1ad7e6e6fc8
#
_entry.id   2cb0429aff200f5780c0d1ad7e6e6fc8
#
_cell.length_a   1.000
_cell.length_b   1.000
_cell.length_c   1.000
_cell.angle_alpha   90.00
_cell.angle_beta   90.00
_cell.angle_gamma   90.00
#
_symmetry.space_group_name_H-M   'P 1'
#
loop_
_entity.id
_entity.type
_entity.pdbx_description
1 polymer ?
#
loop_
_entity_poly.entity_id
_entity_poly.type
_entity_poly.pdbx_seq_one_letter_code
_entity_poly.pdbx_strand_id
1 'polypeptide(L)'
;MEPYDVIVNQPVVIDNGSGVIKAGFAGDQIPKCHFPNYIGRPKHSRVMAGALEGDLFVGPKAQEHRGLLSIRYPMEHGIVTDWNDMERIWQYIYSKDQLQTFSEEHPVLLTEAPLNPRRNREKSAEIFFETFNVPALFVSLQAVLSLYATGRTTGVVLDAGDGVTHAVPIYEVHYIRLKQIKAVAVDCGL
;
A
#
# COMPACT_ATOMS: atom_id res chain seq x y z
N MET A 1 14.20 -10.53 29.82
CA MET A 1 13.33 -10.15 28.69
C MET A 1 13.97 -10.74 27.45
N GLU A 2 13.39 -11.80 26.94
CA GLU A 2 13.90 -12.50 25.76
C GLU A 2 13.76 -11.57 24.53
N PRO A 3 14.74 -11.52 23.63
CA PRO A 3 14.70 -10.65 22.45
C PRO A 3 13.51 -10.94 21.49
N TYR A 4 12.79 -12.02 21.70
CA TYR A 4 11.60 -12.41 20.92
C TYR A 4 10.36 -11.60 21.25
N ASP A 5 10.20 -11.08 22.50
CA ASP A 5 9.01 -10.32 22.91
C ASP A 5 8.90 -8.93 22.25
N VAL A 6 9.99 -8.39 21.73
CA VAL A 6 10.01 -7.08 21.08
C VAL A 6 9.52 -7.17 19.64
N ILE A 7 9.63 -8.34 19.00
CA ILE A 7 9.25 -8.53 17.58
C ILE A 7 7.75 -8.81 17.45
N VAL A 8 7.14 -9.50 18.41
CA VAL A 8 5.74 -9.99 18.36
C VAL A 8 4.69 -8.87 18.33
N ASN A 9 5.02 -7.65 18.73
CA ASN A 9 4.08 -6.52 18.74
C ASN A 9 4.54 -5.32 17.90
N GLN A 10 5.61 -5.48 17.11
CA GLN A 10 6.11 -4.38 16.29
C GLN A 10 5.10 -4.09 15.16
N PRO A 11 4.61 -2.85 15.02
CA PRO A 11 3.64 -2.54 13.98
C PRO A 11 4.21 -2.74 12.57
N VAL A 12 3.39 -3.25 11.67
CA VAL A 12 3.67 -3.26 10.23
C VAL A 12 3.16 -1.95 9.63
N VAL A 13 4.02 -1.26 8.90
CA VAL A 13 3.69 -0.04 8.16
C VAL A 13 3.55 -0.40 6.69
N ILE A 14 2.41 -0.06 6.09
CA ILE A 14 2.11 -0.31 4.68
C ILE A 14 1.86 1.04 3.99
N ASP A 15 2.78 1.45 3.12
CA ASP A 15 2.59 2.59 2.23
C ASP A 15 1.88 2.11 0.95
N ASN A 16 0.60 2.47 0.87
CA ASN A 16 -0.33 1.97 -0.14
C ASN A 16 -0.33 2.89 -1.37
N GLY A 17 0.72 2.81 -2.17
CA GLY A 17 0.89 3.61 -3.39
C GLY A 17 0.22 2.99 -4.61
N SER A 18 -0.22 3.82 -5.58
CA SER A 18 -0.86 3.35 -6.81
C SER A 18 0.09 2.53 -7.69
N GLY A 19 1.35 2.94 -7.80
CA GLY A 19 2.33 2.24 -8.64
C GLY A 19 3.20 1.25 -7.88
N VAL A 20 3.53 1.54 -6.63
CA VAL A 20 4.46 0.76 -5.80
C VAL A 20 3.94 0.64 -4.38
N ILE A 21 3.97 -0.57 -3.85
CA ILE A 21 3.77 -0.86 -2.43
C ILE A 21 5.13 -0.86 -1.72
N LYS A 22 5.18 -0.19 -0.58
CA LYS A 22 6.30 -0.29 0.35
C LYS A 22 5.77 -0.75 1.70
N ALA A 23 6.44 -1.71 2.32
CA ALA A 23 6.04 -2.18 3.63
C ALA A 23 7.26 -2.60 4.46
N GLY A 24 7.11 -2.53 5.78
CA GLY A 24 8.17 -2.91 6.72
C GLY A 24 7.70 -2.78 8.15
N PHE A 25 8.56 -3.10 9.08
CA PHE A 25 8.27 -2.93 10.50
C PHE A 25 8.55 -1.50 10.95
N ALA A 26 7.73 -1.00 11.86
CA ALA A 26 7.93 0.32 12.44
C ALA A 26 9.27 0.39 13.19
N GLY A 27 10.04 1.45 12.94
CA GLY A 27 11.38 1.63 13.50
C GLY A 27 12.52 1.19 12.60
N ASP A 28 12.26 0.42 11.55
CA ASP A 28 13.27 0.09 10.56
C ASP A 28 13.62 1.34 9.73
N GLN A 29 14.90 1.48 9.36
CA GLN A 29 15.37 2.64 8.59
C GLN A 29 14.89 2.62 7.13
N ILE A 30 14.68 1.45 6.57
CA ILE A 30 14.22 1.25 5.20
C ILE A 30 13.10 0.20 5.15
N PRO A 31 12.11 0.38 4.26
CA PRO A 31 11.06 -0.63 4.09
C PRO A 31 11.65 -1.95 3.58
N LYS A 32 11.26 -3.05 4.19
CA LYS A 32 11.71 -4.39 3.83
C LYS A 32 11.11 -4.86 2.49
N CYS A 33 9.88 -4.45 2.21
CA CYS A 33 9.16 -4.78 1.00
C CYS A 33 9.09 -3.55 0.08
N HIS A 34 9.39 -3.76 -1.20
CA HIS A 34 9.27 -2.75 -2.24
C HIS A 34 8.98 -3.45 -3.57
N PHE A 35 7.73 -3.36 -4.03
CA PHE A 35 7.31 -4.04 -5.26
C PHE A 35 6.16 -3.32 -5.97
N PRO A 36 5.99 -3.53 -7.30
CA PRO A 36 4.94 -2.91 -8.07
C PRO A 36 3.54 -3.29 -7.59
N ASN A 37 2.61 -2.31 -7.54
CA ASN A 37 1.22 -2.52 -7.16
C ASN A 37 0.37 -2.94 -8.36
N TYR A 38 0.61 -4.13 -8.89
CA TYR A 38 -0.20 -4.75 -9.91
C TYR A 38 -0.21 -6.27 -9.79
N ILE A 39 -1.23 -6.88 -10.39
CA ILE A 39 -1.38 -8.32 -10.48
C ILE A 39 -1.30 -8.76 -11.94
N GLY A 40 -0.55 -9.82 -12.18
CA GLY A 40 -0.44 -10.47 -13.47
C GLY A 40 -1.22 -11.79 -13.51
N ARG A 41 -2.02 -11.98 -14.56
CA ARG A 41 -2.67 -13.26 -14.87
C ARG A 41 -2.25 -13.73 -16.25
N PRO A 42 -2.02 -15.03 -16.47
CA PRO A 42 -1.64 -15.55 -17.80
C PRO A 42 -2.63 -15.13 -18.88
N LYS A 43 -2.12 -14.59 -20.00
CA LYS A 43 -2.97 -14.21 -21.14
C LYS A 43 -3.67 -15.42 -21.77
N HIS A 44 -2.99 -16.56 -21.77
CA HIS A 44 -3.43 -17.79 -22.41
C HIS A 44 -3.11 -19.00 -21.52
N SER A 45 -4.00 -19.33 -20.58
CA SER A 45 -3.79 -20.40 -19.59
C SER A 45 -3.51 -21.78 -20.20
N ARG A 46 -4.10 -22.09 -21.37
CA ARG A 46 -3.92 -23.40 -22.04
C ARG A 46 -2.58 -23.58 -22.76
N VAL A 47 -1.96 -22.48 -23.23
CA VAL A 47 -0.72 -22.53 -24.01
C VAL A 47 0.51 -22.40 -23.11
N MET A 48 0.32 -21.93 -21.88
CA MET A 48 1.39 -21.62 -20.94
C MET A 48 1.55 -22.67 -19.83
N ALA A 49 0.78 -23.76 -19.92
CA ALA A 49 0.94 -24.92 -19.04
C ALA A 49 2.35 -25.50 -19.20
N GLY A 50 3.18 -25.36 -18.15
CA GLY A 50 4.59 -25.77 -18.15
C GLY A 50 5.61 -24.61 -18.28
N ALA A 51 5.20 -23.43 -18.76
CA ALA A 51 6.07 -22.25 -18.79
C ALA A 51 5.86 -21.32 -17.58
N LEU A 52 4.66 -21.35 -17.00
CA LEU A 52 4.29 -20.59 -15.81
C LEU A 52 3.50 -21.50 -14.87
N GLU A 53 4.02 -21.76 -13.68
CA GLU A 53 3.29 -22.44 -12.61
C GLU A 53 2.53 -21.38 -11.79
N GLY A 54 1.19 -21.38 -11.90
CA GLY A 54 0.28 -20.51 -11.16
C GLY A 54 -0.62 -19.66 -12.03
N ASP A 55 -1.74 -19.23 -11.46
CA ASP A 55 -2.76 -18.44 -12.14
C ASP A 55 -2.69 -16.93 -11.77
N LEU A 56 -1.86 -16.59 -10.76
CA LEU A 56 -1.77 -15.24 -10.24
C LEU A 56 -0.35 -14.91 -9.80
N PHE A 57 0.16 -13.78 -10.27
CA PHE A 57 1.52 -13.32 -10.03
C PHE A 57 1.51 -11.92 -9.43
N VAL A 58 2.28 -11.71 -8.35
CA VAL A 58 2.44 -10.44 -7.65
C VAL A 58 3.92 -10.12 -7.52
N GLY A 59 4.25 -8.83 -7.46
CA GLY A 59 5.61 -8.35 -7.21
C GLY A 59 6.62 -8.71 -8.29
N PRO A 60 7.87 -9.09 -7.92
CA PRO A 60 8.96 -9.35 -8.88
C PRO A 60 8.61 -10.42 -9.92
N LYS A 61 7.91 -11.49 -9.53
CA LYS A 61 7.48 -12.54 -10.46
C LYS A 61 6.54 -12.03 -11.54
N ALA A 62 5.62 -11.12 -11.19
CA ALA A 62 4.74 -10.50 -12.17
C ALA A 62 5.52 -9.57 -13.11
N GLN A 63 6.56 -8.92 -12.61
CA GLN A 63 7.45 -8.07 -13.41
C GLN A 63 8.30 -8.88 -14.40
N GLU A 64 8.90 -9.98 -13.94
CA GLU A 64 9.72 -10.88 -14.76
C GLU A 64 8.94 -11.45 -15.95
N HIS A 65 7.69 -11.87 -15.71
CA HIS A 65 6.84 -12.48 -16.72
C HIS A 65 5.86 -11.52 -17.38
N ARG A 66 6.07 -10.20 -17.26
CA ARG A 66 5.13 -9.15 -17.69
C ARG A 66 4.64 -9.32 -19.14
N GLY A 67 5.52 -9.75 -20.05
CA GLY A 67 5.18 -9.98 -21.47
C GLY A 67 4.12 -11.08 -21.69
N LEU A 68 4.07 -12.06 -20.80
CA LEU A 68 3.19 -13.23 -20.85
C LEU A 68 1.89 -13.02 -20.04
N LEU A 69 1.84 -11.98 -19.21
CA LEU A 69 0.76 -11.71 -18.30
C LEU A 69 -0.13 -10.56 -18.77
N SER A 70 -1.42 -10.68 -18.50
CA SER A 70 -2.36 -9.58 -18.48
C SER A 70 -2.22 -8.87 -17.13
N ILE A 71 -1.75 -7.63 -17.16
CA ILE A 71 -1.50 -6.83 -15.97
C ILE A 71 -2.74 -6.04 -15.61
N ARG A 72 -3.09 -6.02 -14.31
CA ARG A 72 -4.17 -5.21 -13.74
C ARG A 72 -3.67 -4.44 -12.53
N TYR A 73 -4.04 -3.18 -12.45
CA TYR A 73 -3.72 -2.29 -11.34
C TYR A 73 -4.95 -2.22 -10.43
N PRO A 74 -4.84 -2.62 -9.14
CA PRO A 74 -5.97 -2.55 -8.22
C PRO A 74 -6.25 -1.15 -7.69
N MET A 75 -5.35 -0.20 -7.96
CA MET A 75 -5.49 1.21 -7.56
C MET A 75 -5.36 2.14 -8.76
N GLU A 76 -6.20 3.17 -8.78
CA GLU A 76 -6.14 4.27 -9.73
C GLU A 76 -6.19 5.61 -8.99
N HIS A 77 -5.27 6.52 -9.30
CA HIS A 77 -5.21 7.86 -8.69
C HIS A 77 -5.26 7.85 -7.15
N GLY A 78 -4.56 6.91 -6.51
CA GLY A 78 -4.51 6.78 -5.05
C GLY A 78 -5.72 6.10 -4.42
N ILE A 79 -6.66 5.60 -5.21
CA ILE A 79 -7.92 5.00 -4.74
C ILE A 79 -7.98 3.53 -5.17
N VAL A 80 -8.39 2.66 -4.26
CA VAL A 80 -8.62 1.23 -4.57
C VAL A 80 -9.88 1.10 -5.42
N THR A 81 -9.74 0.47 -6.59
CA THR A 81 -10.82 0.19 -7.55
C THR A 81 -11.16 -1.30 -7.61
N ASP A 82 -10.19 -2.19 -7.38
CA ASP A 82 -10.39 -3.64 -7.30
C ASP A 82 -9.94 -4.17 -5.93
N TRP A 83 -10.92 -4.48 -5.07
CA TRP A 83 -10.68 -4.94 -3.71
C TRP A 83 -10.15 -6.36 -3.64
N ASN A 84 -10.56 -7.24 -4.56
CA ASN A 84 -10.09 -8.63 -4.60
C ASN A 84 -8.59 -8.67 -4.95
N ASP A 85 -8.19 -7.88 -5.92
CA ASP A 85 -6.79 -7.80 -6.32
C ASP A 85 -5.96 -7.07 -5.26
N MET A 86 -6.52 -6.04 -4.59
CA MET A 86 -5.84 -5.35 -3.51
C MET A 86 -5.60 -6.25 -2.29
N GLU A 87 -6.56 -7.09 -1.92
CA GLU A 87 -6.41 -8.08 -0.85
C GLU A 87 -5.25 -9.07 -1.17
N ARG A 88 -5.10 -9.50 -2.42
CA ARG A 88 -3.98 -10.36 -2.86
C ARG A 88 -2.63 -9.66 -2.75
N ILE A 89 -2.58 -8.37 -3.05
CA ILE A 89 -1.37 -7.54 -2.85
C ILE A 89 -1.01 -7.47 -1.37
N TRP A 90 -1.97 -7.18 -0.50
CA TRP A 90 -1.74 -7.15 0.95
C TRP A 90 -1.35 -8.51 1.52
N GLN A 91 -1.97 -9.60 1.05
CA GLN A 91 -1.58 -10.96 1.42
C GLN A 91 -0.13 -11.27 1.06
N TYR A 92 0.33 -10.78 -0.10
CA TYR A 92 1.70 -10.94 -0.55
C TYR A 92 2.72 -10.28 0.38
N ILE A 93 2.37 -9.14 1.04
CA ILE A 93 3.23 -8.47 2.02
C ILE A 93 3.62 -9.42 3.17
N TYR A 94 2.68 -10.22 3.65
CA TYR A 94 2.91 -11.15 4.76
C TYR A 94 3.57 -12.47 4.34
N SER A 95 3.71 -12.72 3.03
CA SER A 95 4.25 -13.96 2.48
C SER A 95 5.72 -14.22 2.87
N LYS A 96 6.16 -15.46 2.64
CA LYS A 96 7.56 -15.87 2.85
C LYS A 96 8.57 -15.11 2.00
N ASP A 97 8.13 -14.59 0.85
CA ASP A 97 8.97 -13.82 -0.07
C ASP A 97 9.16 -12.36 0.39
N GLN A 98 8.40 -11.89 1.38
CA GLN A 98 8.36 -10.51 1.85
C GLN A 98 8.63 -10.39 3.36
N LEU A 99 7.65 -10.08 4.20
CA LEU A 99 7.85 -9.89 5.65
C LEU A 99 8.07 -11.20 6.41
N GLN A 100 7.57 -12.32 5.91
CA GLN A 100 7.67 -13.64 6.55
C GLN A 100 7.06 -13.67 7.95
N THR A 101 5.87 -13.06 8.11
CA THR A 101 5.20 -12.95 9.39
C THR A 101 3.70 -13.22 9.25
N PHE A 102 3.03 -13.41 10.38
CA PHE A 102 1.58 -13.55 10.44
C PHE A 102 0.93 -12.20 10.71
N SER A 103 -0.12 -11.87 9.96
CA SER A 103 -0.82 -10.59 10.11
C SER A 103 -1.46 -10.39 11.48
N GLU A 104 -1.92 -11.48 12.10
CA GLU A 104 -2.56 -11.49 13.42
C GLU A 104 -1.62 -11.13 14.60
N GLU A 105 -0.30 -11.16 14.38
CA GLU A 105 0.71 -10.86 15.40
C GLU A 105 1.10 -9.38 15.44
N HIS A 106 0.70 -8.58 14.45
CA HIS A 106 1.20 -7.21 14.28
C HIS A 106 0.09 -6.19 14.06
N PRO A 107 0.04 -5.11 14.87
CA PRO A 107 -0.76 -3.93 14.52
C PRO A 107 -0.34 -3.36 13.15
N VAL A 108 -1.28 -2.74 12.44
CA VAL A 108 -1.01 -2.18 11.11
C VAL A 108 -1.21 -0.68 11.07
N LEU A 109 -0.25 0.03 10.49
CA LEU A 109 -0.39 1.39 10.01
C LEU A 109 -0.52 1.35 8.49
N LEU A 110 -1.70 1.70 7.97
CA LEU A 110 -1.98 1.77 6.55
C LEU A 110 -2.01 3.22 6.09
N THR A 111 -1.35 3.53 4.97
CA THR A 111 -1.47 4.86 4.39
C THR A 111 -2.62 4.96 3.41
N GLU A 112 -3.16 6.17 3.27
CA GLU A 112 -4.17 6.50 2.26
C GLU A 112 -3.89 7.85 1.63
N ALA A 113 -4.41 8.04 0.41
CA ALA A 113 -4.36 9.33 -0.28
C ALA A 113 -5.34 10.33 0.34
N PRO A 114 -5.07 11.64 0.23
CA PRO A 114 -6.04 12.68 0.56
C PRO A 114 -7.35 12.49 -0.20
N LEU A 115 -8.48 12.81 0.43
CA LEU A 115 -9.83 12.71 -0.16
C LEU A 115 -10.28 11.28 -0.49
N ASN A 116 -9.61 10.26 0.02
CA ASN A 116 -10.09 8.89 -0.10
C ASN A 116 -11.53 8.78 0.43
N PRO A 117 -12.48 8.19 -0.33
CA PRO A 117 -13.86 8.03 0.11
C PRO A 117 -13.95 7.25 1.43
N ARG A 118 -14.81 7.72 2.35
CA ARG A 118 -15.00 7.08 3.65
C ARG A 118 -15.30 5.58 3.53
N ARG A 119 -16.16 5.20 2.60
CA ARG A 119 -16.49 3.79 2.34
C ARG A 119 -15.26 2.92 2.00
N ASN A 120 -14.24 3.51 1.35
CA ASN A 120 -13.03 2.79 1.02
C ASN A 120 -12.20 2.51 2.27
N ARG A 121 -12.13 3.48 3.20
CA ARG A 121 -11.50 3.28 4.50
C ARG A 121 -12.22 2.21 5.31
N GLU A 122 -13.56 2.23 5.32
CA GLU A 122 -14.39 1.21 5.96
C GLU A 122 -14.14 -0.18 5.36
N LYS A 123 -14.03 -0.28 4.02
CA LYS A 123 -13.73 -1.55 3.34
C LYS A 123 -12.30 -2.04 3.61
N SER A 124 -11.32 -1.13 3.65
CA SER A 124 -9.97 -1.50 4.08
C SER A 124 -9.96 -2.05 5.50
N ALA A 125 -10.64 -1.36 6.43
CA ALA A 125 -10.73 -1.80 7.81
C ALA A 125 -11.41 -3.18 7.93
N GLU A 126 -12.50 -3.41 7.20
CA GLU A 126 -13.17 -4.72 7.12
C GLU A 126 -12.18 -5.81 6.70
N ILE A 127 -11.44 -5.61 5.62
CA ILE A 127 -10.48 -6.62 5.12
C ILE A 127 -9.36 -6.86 6.15
N PHE A 128 -8.78 -5.81 6.73
CA PHE A 128 -7.70 -5.98 7.71
C PHE A 128 -8.16 -6.68 8.98
N PHE A 129 -9.38 -6.42 9.47
CA PHE A 129 -9.89 -7.11 10.66
C PHE A 129 -10.47 -8.48 10.36
N GLU A 130 -11.27 -8.64 9.30
CA GLU A 130 -12.00 -9.88 9.04
C GLU A 130 -11.16 -10.92 8.25
N THR A 131 -10.31 -10.47 7.31
CA THR A 131 -9.49 -11.38 6.49
C THR A 131 -8.12 -11.59 7.10
N PHE A 132 -7.43 -10.51 7.49
CA PHE A 132 -6.07 -10.59 8.03
C PHE A 132 -6.02 -10.72 9.55
N ASN A 133 -7.15 -10.58 10.24
CA ASN A 133 -7.29 -10.73 11.70
C ASN A 133 -6.25 -9.89 12.50
N VAL A 134 -5.94 -8.68 12.02
CA VAL A 134 -4.96 -7.83 12.68
C VAL A 134 -5.46 -7.34 14.04
N PRO A 135 -4.60 -7.24 15.07
CA PRO A 135 -5.00 -6.82 16.41
C PRO A 135 -5.40 -5.35 16.50
N ALA A 136 -4.86 -4.50 15.63
CA ALA A 136 -5.21 -3.09 15.56
C ALA A 136 -4.86 -2.52 14.17
N LEU A 137 -5.63 -1.52 13.74
CA LEU A 137 -5.41 -0.79 12.48
C LEU A 137 -5.44 0.71 12.74
N PHE A 138 -4.43 1.42 12.23
CA PHE A 138 -4.42 2.86 12.15
C PHE A 138 -4.26 3.30 10.70
N VAL A 139 -5.14 4.19 10.24
CA VAL A 139 -5.07 4.74 8.86
C VAL A 139 -4.62 6.19 8.92
N SER A 140 -3.59 6.51 8.14
CA SER A 140 -3.00 7.85 8.10
C SER A 140 -2.80 8.33 6.67
N LEU A 141 -2.83 9.67 6.49
CA LEU A 141 -2.51 10.29 5.21
C LEU A 141 -0.99 10.24 4.96
N GLN A 142 -0.57 9.88 3.75
CA GLN A 142 0.83 9.84 3.33
C GLN A 142 1.55 11.17 3.59
N ALA A 143 0.89 12.28 3.27
CA ALA A 143 1.44 13.62 3.47
C ALA A 143 1.69 13.95 4.96
N VAL A 144 0.84 13.49 5.87
CA VAL A 144 1.01 13.71 7.31
C VAL A 144 2.25 12.97 7.82
N LEU A 145 2.42 11.71 7.40
CA LEU A 145 3.60 10.92 7.77
C LEU A 145 4.90 11.51 7.21
N SER A 146 4.86 12.01 5.97
CA SER A 146 6.00 12.71 5.37
C SER A 146 6.40 13.97 6.15
N LEU A 147 5.40 14.71 6.65
CA LEU A 147 5.66 15.88 7.48
C LEU A 147 6.29 15.50 8.82
N TYR A 148 5.81 14.43 9.46
CA TYR A 148 6.38 13.90 10.70
C TYR A 148 7.84 13.50 10.54
N ALA A 149 8.18 12.87 9.41
CA ALA A 149 9.58 12.48 9.12
C ALA A 149 10.53 13.68 9.09
N THR A 150 10.04 14.90 8.85
CA THR A 150 10.84 16.13 8.91
C THR A 150 10.87 16.79 10.30
N GLY A 151 10.20 16.21 11.30
CA GLY A 151 10.05 16.77 12.65
C GLY A 151 9.14 17.98 12.72
N ARG A 152 8.30 18.22 11.71
CA ARG A 152 7.37 19.36 11.65
C ARG A 152 5.94 18.92 11.88
N THR A 153 5.13 19.84 12.42
CA THR A 153 3.70 19.64 12.68
C THR A 153 2.81 20.51 11.79
N THR A 154 3.42 21.47 11.10
CA THR A 154 2.71 22.44 10.24
C THR A 154 3.50 22.65 8.95
N GLY A 155 2.80 22.67 7.81
CA GLY A 155 3.40 22.89 6.50
C GLY A 155 2.49 22.51 5.35
N VAL A 156 3.05 22.61 4.14
CA VAL A 156 2.41 22.09 2.93
C VAL A 156 3.30 21.00 2.38
N VAL A 157 2.73 19.83 2.18
CA VAL A 157 3.42 18.67 1.57
C VAL A 157 2.98 18.56 0.12
N LEU A 158 3.93 18.58 -0.79
CA LEU A 158 3.74 18.19 -2.18
C LEU A 158 4.15 16.73 -2.30
N ASP A 159 3.17 15.84 -2.44
CA ASP A 159 3.36 14.42 -2.63
C ASP A 159 3.13 14.09 -4.12
N ALA A 160 4.20 13.75 -4.82
CA ALA A 160 4.19 13.40 -6.23
C ALA A 160 4.48 11.92 -6.40
N GLY A 161 3.43 11.13 -6.66
CA GLY A 161 3.49 9.69 -6.86
C GLY A 161 3.28 9.29 -8.33
N ASP A 162 3.26 7.99 -8.57
CA ASP A 162 3.03 7.40 -9.90
C ASP A 162 1.61 7.66 -10.43
N GLY A 163 0.60 7.55 -9.56
CA GLY A 163 -0.81 7.67 -9.97
C GLY A 163 -1.44 9.03 -9.70
N VAL A 164 -0.84 9.88 -8.86
CA VAL A 164 -1.42 11.15 -8.46
C VAL A 164 -0.40 12.06 -7.80
N THR A 165 -0.59 13.37 -7.96
CA THR A 165 0.16 14.40 -7.24
C THR A 165 -0.79 15.22 -6.39
N HIS A 166 -0.51 15.34 -5.09
CA HIS A 166 -1.30 16.09 -4.12
C HIS A 166 -0.48 17.19 -3.45
N ALA A 167 -1.05 18.38 -3.32
CA ALA A 167 -0.56 19.42 -2.43
C ALA A 167 -1.46 19.45 -1.19
N VAL A 168 -0.91 19.10 -0.04
CA VAL A 168 -1.66 18.87 1.20
C VAL A 168 -1.25 19.88 2.25
N PRO A 169 -2.10 20.87 2.61
CA PRO A 169 -1.86 21.75 3.73
C PRO A 169 -2.16 21.05 5.06
N ILE A 170 -1.25 21.16 6.00
CA ILE A 170 -1.34 20.56 7.33
C ILE A 170 -1.04 21.64 8.37
N TYR A 171 -1.90 21.77 9.37
CA TYR A 171 -1.73 22.69 10.49
C TYR A 171 -1.90 21.95 11.81
N GLU A 172 -0.90 22.03 12.68
CA GLU A 172 -0.87 21.34 13.99
C GLU A 172 -1.31 19.87 13.89
N VAL A 173 -0.75 19.13 12.90
CA VAL A 173 -1.05 17.72 12.67
C VAL A 173 -2.43 17.45 12.04
N HIS A 174 -3.27 18.46 11.91
CA HIS A 174 -4.59 18.31 11.31
C HIS A 174 -4.58 18.67 9.82
N TYR A 175 -5.08 17.74 9.00
CA TYR A 175 -5.34 18.02 7.59
C TYR A 175 -6.42 19.10 7.46
N ILE A 176 -6.08 20.21 6.82
CA ILE A 176 -7.04 21.27 6.51
C ILE A 176 -7.74 20.91 5.19
N ARG A 177 -8.99 20.47 5.29
CA ARG A 177 -9.84 20.27 4.12
C ARG A 177 -10.27 21.63 3.56
N LEU A 178 -9.43 22.24 2.73
CA LEU A 178 -9.81 23.44 2.00
C LEU A 178 -10.80 23.05 0.90
N LYS A 179 -12.00 23.60 0.94
CA LYS A 179 -13.07 23.38 -0.06
C LYS A 179 -12.69 23.79 -1.50
N GLN A 180 -11.50 24.37 -1.73
CA GLN A 180 -11.12 24.99 -2.99
C GLN A 180 -9.71 24.70 -3.52
N ILE A 181 -8.93 23.83 -2.93
CA ILE A 181 -7.74 23.36 -3.64
C ILE A 181 -8.18 22.20 -4.53
N LYS A 182 -8.46 22.52 -5.79
CA LYS A 182 -8.49 21.47 -6.82
C LYS A 182 -7.11 20.83 -6.79
N ALA A 183 -7.04 19.55 -6.42
CA ALA A 183 -5.85 18.77 -6.66
C ALA A 183 -5.53 18.91 -8.15
N VAL A 184 -4.46 19.58 -8.48
CA VAL A 184 -3.96 19.57 -9.85
C VAL A 184 -3.31 18.20 -9.99
N ALA A 185 -4.07 17.24 -10.51
CA ALA A 185 -3.50 16.01 -11.01
C ALA A 185 -2.64 16.42 -12.21
N VAL A 186 -1.34 16.50 -12.00
CA VAL A 186 -0.39 16.58 -13.11
C VAL A 186 -0.15 15.14 -13.51
N ASP A 187 -0.81 14.73 -14.58
CA ASP A 187 -0.54 13.49 -15.26
C ASP A 187 0.84 13.64 -15.91
N CYS A 188 1.88 13.19 -15.21
CA CYS A 188 3.21 13.07 -15.77
C CYS A 188 3.22 11.78 -16.59
N GLY A 189 2.58 11.84 -17.78
CA GLY A 189 2.72 10.79 -18.78
C GLY A 189 4.19 10.65 -19.17
N LEU A 190 4.82 9.57 -18.77
CA LEU A 190 6.05 8.99 -19.29
C LEU A 190 5.74 7.66 -19.96
#